data_4fdd50858178b8b72341f9ac568b77ba
#
_entry.id   4fdd50858178b8b72341f9ac568b77ba
#
_cell.length_a   1.000
_cell.length_b   1.000
_cell.length_c   1.000
_cell.angle_alpha   90.00
_cell.angle_beta   90.00
_cell.angle_gamma   90.00
#
_symmetry.space_group_name_H-M   'P 1'
#
loop_
_entity.id
_entity.type
_entity.pdbx_description
1 polymer ?
#
loop_
_entity_poly.entity_id
_entity_poly.type
_entity_poly.pdbx_seq_one_letter_code
_entity_poly.pdbx_strand_id
1 'polypeptide(L)'
;PVLIQPNAGLPELIDGKPVFPLKPENFAESVERMADMGVKMVGGCCGTNPDFIKALRTRLGNRKYRKRDNPKRTAAASARQTVFFDRGFRVIGQRINPSGRKDLADSIRNGDLDPLYEEAVLQKQAGAEILDINVHTENSEERDIMAKAVEYIQSMIPIPLQLDSSDYSVLEAGARVYNGKPIINSVNGTRISMEHVFPVVRKYGGCVIGLSLDENGISPKAEGRLEVARKIVGTARTYGIPKEDILIDCLVQSAARGAKAARETLKAVSLIKRELGVKTVLGISNISYGRRERSVLNAVYLAMAMGAGLDCAIVDPTAKEIAEVVGVYNMLSSTE
;
A
#
# COMPACT_ATOMS: atom_id res chain seq x y z
N PRO A 1 -17.82 11.06 -0.94
CA PRO A 1 -19.26 10.78 -1.05
C PRO A 1 -19.48 9.45 -1.76
N VAL A 2 -20.46 8.67 -1.27
CA VAL A 2 -20.87 7.39 -1.87
C VAL A 2 -22.18 7.60 -2.62
N LEU A 3 -22.23 7.11 -3.86
CA LEU A 3 -23.42 7.03 -4.69
C LEU A 3 -23.78 5.55 -4.84
N ILE A 4 -25.08 5.24 -4.75
CA ILE A 4 -25.61 3.89 -5.01
C ILE A 4 -26.77 3.94 -6.01
N GLN A 5 -26.87 2.92 -6.86
CA GLN A 5 -27.96 2.72 -7.82
C GLN A 5 -28.36 1.24 -7.80
N PRO A 6 -29.11 0.78 -6.77
CA PRO A 6 -29.53 -0.62 -6.67
C PRO A 6 -30.53 -0.98 -7.75
N ASN A 7 -30.56 -2.28 -8.11
CA ASN A 7 -31.65 -2.85 -8.89
C ASN A 7 -32.92 -3.00 -8.03
N ALA A 8 -34.08 -3.12 -8.66
CA ALA A 8 -35.36 -3.43 -8.00
C ALA A 8 -35.47 -4.91 -7.59
N GLY A 9 -34.43 -5.43 -6.93
CA GLY A 9 -34.26 -6.84 -6.56
C GLY A 9 -33.59 -7.68 -7.66
N LEU A 10 -33.63 -9.00 -7.49
CA LEU A 10 -33.17 -9.94 -8.50
C LEU A 10 -34.28 -10.16 -9.52
N PRO A 11 -33.97 -10.24 -10.84
CA PRO A 11 -34.96 -10.52 -11.85
C PRO A 11 -35.45 -11.98 -11.78
N GLU A 12 -36.76 -12.16 -11.94
CA GLU A 12 -37.40 -13.46 -12.16
C GLU A 12 -37.79 -13.56 -13.64
N LEU A 13 -37.61 -14.72 -14.26
CA LEU A 13 -38.05 -14.94 -15.63
C LEU A 13 -39.53 -15.39 -15.61
N ILE A 14 -40.42 -14.51 -16.06
CA ILE A 14 -41.84 -14.81 -16.25
C ILE A 14 -42.13 -14.67 -17.74
N ASP A 15 -42.59 -15.75 -18.37
CA ASP A 15 -42.85 -15.82 -19.81
C ASP A 15 -41.68 -15.37 -20.69
N GLY A 16 -40.43 -15.73 -20.27
CA GLY A 16 -39.21 -15.39 -20.99
C GLY A 16 -38.78 -13.93 -20.87
N LYS A 17 -39.43 -13.11 -20.02
CA LYS A 17 -39.09 -11.72 -19.77
C LYS A 17 -38.61 -11.54 -18.34
N PRO A 18 -37.55 -10.70 -18.09
CA PRO A 18 -37.14 -10.40 -16.75
C PRO A 18 -38.13 -9.47 -16.04
N VAL A 19 -38.70 -9.94 -14.95
CA VAL A 19 -39.58 -9.18 -14.07
C VAL A 19 -38.88 -8.93 -12.73
N PHE A 20 -38.96 -7.70 -12.22
CA PHE A 20 -38.37 -7.32 -10.94
C PHE A 20 -39.49 -7.24 -9.88
N PRO A 21 -39.51 -8.17 -8.90
CA PRO A 21 -40.67 -8.29 -7.98
C PRO A 21 -40.66 -7.28 -6.84
N LEU A 22 -39.58 -6.55 -6.63
CA LEU A 22 -39.47 -5.62 -5.51
C LEU A 22 -40.40 -4.41 -5.71
N LYS A 23 -41.19 -4.08 -4.68
CA LYS A 23 -42.09 -2.93 -4.69
C LYS A 23 -41.31 -1.63 -4.36
N PRO A 24 -41.79 -0.46 -4.88
CA PRO A 24 -41.13 0.83 -4.63
C PRO A 24 -40.93 1.18 -3.14
N GLU A 25 -41.89 0.81 -2.27
CA GLU A 25 -41.83 1.09 -0.84
C GLU A 25 -40.72 0.28 -0.16
N ASN A 26 -40.62 -1.01 -0.47
CA ASN A 26 -39.59 -1.92 0.08
C ASN A 26 -38.18 -1.53 -0.42
N PHE A 27 -38.10 -1.10 -1.68
CA PHE A 27 -36.88 -0.55 -2.24
C PHE A 27 -36.45 0.71 -1.49
N ALA A 28 -37.35 1.68 -1.29
CA ALA A 28 -37.07 2.92 -0.59
C ALA A 28 -36.66 2.67 0.87
N GLU A 29 -37.25 1.69 1.54
CA GLU A 29 -36.86 1.28 2.90
C GLU A 29 -35.43 0.70 2.94
N SER A 30 -35.10 -0.13 1.98
CA SER A 30 -33.74 -0.70 1.88
C SER A 30 -32.69 0.38 1.62
N VAL A 31 -33.00 1.33 0.72
CA VAL A 31 -32.12 2.47 0.42
C VAL A 31 -32.01 3.44 1.61
N GLU A 32 -33.04 3.60 2.42
CA GLU A 32 -32.99 4.40 3.66
C GLU A 32 -31.95 3.83 4.63
N ARG A 33 -31.91 2.51 4.84
CA ARG A 33 -30.88 1.85 5.66
C ARG A 33 -29.47 2.14 5.12
N MET A 34 -29.29 2.15 3.80
CA MET A 34 -28.00 2.52 3.18
C MET A 34 -27.66 4.00 3.38
N ALA A 35 -28.66 4.88 3.35
CA ALA A 35 -28.47 6.30 3.67
C ALA A 35 -28.03 6.50 5.13
N ASP A 36 -28.52 5.70 6.09
CA ASP A 36 -28.05 5.67 7.48
C ASP A 36 -26.58 5.27 7.59
N MET A 37 -26.11 4.46 6.67
CA MET A 37 -24.69 4.08 6.58
C MET A 37 -23.81 5.17 5.96
N GLY A 38 -24.36 6.34 5.58
CA GLY A 38 -23.62 7.48 5.06
C GLY A 38 -23.55 7.57 3.54
N VAL A 39 -24.45 6.91 2.82
CA VAL A 39 -24.64 7.11 1.39
C VAL A 39 -25.21 8.52 1.16
N LYS A 40 -24.61 9.27 0.22
CA LYS A 40 -24.97 10.67 -0.04
C LYS A 40 -25.88 10.84 -1.25
N MET A 41 -25.73 10.00 -2.24
CA MET A 41 -26.55 10.04 -3.46
C MET A 41 -27.15 8.67 -3.71
N VAL A 42 -28.43 8.67 -4.07
CA VAL A 42 -29.17 7.43 -4.34
C VAL A 42 -29.93 7.57 -5.64
N GLY A 43 -30.06 6.47 -6.35
CA GLY A 43 -30.85 6.35 -7.56
C GLY A 43 -31.38 4.94 -7.70
N GLY A 44 -31.76 4.57 -8.90
CA GLY A 44 -32.18 3.23 -9.25
C GLY A 44 -31.46 2.74 -10.52
N CYS A 45 -31.48 1.44 -10.74
CA CYS A 45 -30.94 0.77 -11.92
C CYS A 45 -32.00 -0.17 -12.52
N CYS A 46 -31.64 -1.38 -12.86
CA CYS A 46 -32.55 -2.34 -13.53
C CYS A 46 -33.84 -2.59 -12.73
N GLY A 47 -34.99 -2.57 -13.43
CA GLY A 47 -36.29 -2.77 -12.84
C GLY A 47 -36.88 -1.56 -12.12
N THR A 48 -36.13 -0.46 -11.94
CA THR A 48 -36.65 0.77 -11.33
C THR A 48 -37.35 1.66 -12.39
N ASN A 49 -38.39 2.34 -11.97
CA ASN A 49 -39.16 3.28 -12.77
C ASN A 49 -39.45 4.57 -11.94
N PRO A 50 -40.19 5.55 -12.48
CA PRO A 50 -40.50 6.79 -11.74
C PRO A 50 -41.13 6.60 -10.35
N ASP A 51 -41.91 5.53 -10.13
CA ASP A 51 -42.55 5.26 -8.84
C ASP A 51 -41.53 4.94 -7.76
N PHE A 52 -40.45 4.21 -8.09
CA PHE A 52 -39.35 3.96 -7.19
C PHE A 52 -38.64 5.25 -6.79
N ILE A 53 -38.41 6.14 -7.75
CA ILE A 53 -37.81 7.45 -7.48
C ILE A 53 -38.72 8.33 -6.64
N LYS A 54 -40.02 8.29 -6.88
CA LYS A 54 -41.02 8.99 -6.07
C LYS A 54 -41.05 8.47 -4.64
N ALA A 55 -41.02 7.15 -4.43
CA ALA A 55 -40.93 6.54 -3.12
C ALA A 55 -39.63 6.94 -2.37
N LEU A 56 -38.49 6.94 -3.07
CA LEU A 56 -37.22 7.43 -2.52
C LEU A 56 -37.33 8.91 -2.08
N ARG A 57 -37.86 9.77 -2.94
CA ARG A 57 -38.01 11.19 -2.65
C ARG A 57 -38.94 11.43 -1.45
N THR A 58 -40.03 10.69 -1.37
CA THR A 58 -40.97 10.78 -0.23
C THR A 58 -40.30 10.39 1.07
N ARG A 59 -39.51 9.32 1.06
CA ARG A 59 -38.87 8.77 2.26
C ARG A 59 -37.60 9.51 2.68
N LEU A 60 -36.81 10.00 1.73
CA LEU A 60 -35.49 10.60 1.96
C LEU A 60 -35.44 12.11 1.75
N GLY A 61 -36.44 12.72 1.11
CA GLY A 61 -36.40 14.11 0.63
C GLY A 61 -36.13 15.19 1.69
N ASN A 62 -36.52 14.94 2.92
CA ASN A 62 -36.31 15.86 4.05
C ASN A 62 -35.19 15.43 4.98
N ARG A 63 -34.44 14.41 4.62
CA ARG A 63 -33.40 13.81 5.46
C ARG A 63 -32.11 14.62 5.38
N LYS A 64 -31.57 15.01 6.54
CA LYS A 64 -30.25 15.63 6.61
C LYS A 64 -29.17 14.55 6.39
N TYR A 65 -28.25 14.79 5.47
CA TYR A 65 -27.08 13.93 5.26
C TYR A 65 -26.27 13.82 6.55
N ARG A 66 -26.08 12.61 7.05
CA ARG A 66 -25.17 12.33 8.16
C ARG A 66 -23.79 12.00 7.59
N LYS A 67 -22.84 12.93 7.77
CA LYS A 67 -21.45 12.65 7.42
C LYS A 67 -20.96 11.46 8.25
N ARG A 68 -20.52 10.42 7.58
CA ARG A 68 -19.88 9.28 8.26
C ARG A 68 -18.50 9.73 8.73
N ASP A 69 -18.24 9.59 10.01
CA ASP A 69 -16.90 9.76 10.57
C ASP A 69 -16.16 8.43 10.36
N ASN A 70 -15.49 8.33 9.22
CA ASN A 70 -14.63 7.19 8.94
C ASN A 70 -13.22 7.56 9.41
N PRO A 71 -12.69 6.88 10.42
CA PRO A 71 -11.30 7.09 10.81
C PRO A 71 -10.43 6.78 9.61
N LYS A 72 -9.54 7.70 9.29
CA LYS A 72 -8.53 7.45 8.25
C LYS A 72 -7.62 6.34 8.72
N ARG A 73 -7.37 5.38 7.85
CA ARG A 73 -6.53 4.22 8.13
C ARG A 73 -5.43 4.12 7.08
N THR A 74 -4.23 3.75 7.50
CA THR A 74 -3.16 3.42 6.56
C THR A 74 -3.51 2.14 5.83
N ALA A 75 -3.58 2.21 4.51
CA ALA A 75 -3.91 1.07 3.66
C ALA A 75 -3.33 1.23 2.25
N ALA A 76 -2.89 0.11 1.67
CA ALA A 76 -2.66 -0.05 0.25
C ALA A 76 -3.80 -0.85 -0.37
N ALA A 77 -4.16 -0.59 -1.62
CA ALA A 77 -5.24 -1.32 -2.28
C ALA A 77 -4.94 -1.59 -3.75
N SER A 78 -5.31 -2.77 -4.21
CA SER A 78 -5.48 -3.10 -5.62
C SER A 78 -6.95 -2.91 -6.02
N ALA A 79 -7.29 -3.24 -7.27
CA ALA A 79 -8.69 -3.28 -7.73
C ALA A 79 -9.56 -4.29 -6.96
N ARG A 80 -8.95 -5.29 -6.31
CA ARG A 80 -9.67 -6.44 -5.71
C ARG A 80 -9.42 -6.64 -4.22
N GLN A 81 -8.32 -6.10 -3.67
CA GLN A 81 -7.90 -6.34 -2.30
C GLN A 81 -7.40 -5.06 -1.64
N THR A 82 -7.72 -4.88 -0.35
CA THR A 82 -7.18 -3.81 0.50
C THR A 82 -6.41 -4.41 1.65
N VAL A 83 -5.16 -3.96 1.83
CA VAL A 83 -4.29 -4.32 2.94
C VAL A 83 -4.22 -3.16 3.92
N PHE A 84 -4.70 -3.37 5.15
CA PHE A 84 -4.66 -2.39 6.23
C PHE A 84 -3.46 -2.64 7.13
N PHE A 85 -2.73 -1.59 7.48
CA PHE A 85 -1.51 -1.67 8.30
C PHE A 85 -1.77 -1.64 9.82
N ASP A 86 -3.01 -1.62 10.25
CA ASP A 86 -3.44 -1.67 11.66
C ASP A 86 -3.99 -3.04 12.09
N ARG A 87 -3.88 -4.06 11.24
CA ARG A 87 -4.37 -5.42 11.49
C ARG A 87 -3.23 -6.45 11.56
N GLY A 88 -2.19 -6.15 12.32
CA GLY A 88 -1.00 -6.99 12.42
C GLY A 88 0.13 -6.56 11.50
N PHE A 89 1.21 -7.32 11.52
CA PHE A 89 2.40 -7.07 10.72
C PHE A 89 2.17 -7.38 9.25
N ARG A 90 2.75 -6.57 8.32
CA ARG A 90 2.58 -6.72 6.88
C ARG A 90 3.89 -7.07 6.18
N VAL A 91 3.80 -7.97 5.21
CA VAL A 91 4.93 -8.43 4.40
C VAL A 91 4.84 -7.82 3.00
N ILE A 92 5.89 -7.07 2.63
CA ILE A 92 6.10 -6.51 1.29
C ILE A 92 7.20 -7.35 0.62
N GLY A 93 6.85 -8.02 -0.47
CA GLY A 93 7.77 -8.90 -1.18
C GLY A 93 8.76 -8.12 -2.05
N GLN A 94 10.06 -8.35 -1.89
CA GLN A 94 11.16 -7.58 -2.50
C GLN A 94 11.76 -8.19 -3.78
N ARG A 95 11.28 -9.33 -4.27
CA ARG A 95 12.01 -10.13 -5.25
C ARG A 95 11.85 -9.65 -6.70
N ILE A 96 10.87 -8.79 -6.99
CA ILE A 96 10.77 -8.13 -8.30
C ILE A 96 11.73 -6.95 -8.32
N ASN A 97 13.02 -7.28 -8.37
CA ASN A 97 14.11 -6.31 -8.40
C ASN A 97 15.31 -6.92 -9.17
N PRO A 98 15.74 -6.32 -10.28
CA PRO A 98 16.82 -6.84 -11.11
C PRO A 98 18.22 -6.66 -10.50
N SER A 99 18.34 -5.90 -9.40
CA SER A 99 19.64 -5.67 -8.75
C SER A 99 20.29 -6.98 -8.29
N GLY A 100 21.44 -7.31 -8.88
CA GLY A 100 22.16 -8.57 -8.60
C GLY A 100 21.54 -9.82 -9.22
N ARG A 101 20.52 -9.68 -10.07
CA ARG A 101 19.84 -10.76 -10.79
C ARG A 101 19.93 -10.53 -12.30
N LYS A 102 20.97 -11.09 -12.90
CA LYS A 102 21.26 -10.88 -14.33
C LYS A 102 20.15 -11.43 -15.23
N ASP A 103 19.59 -12.59 -14.90
CA ASP A 103 18.46 -13.22 -15.58
C ASP A 103 17.24 -12.27 -15.66
N LEU A 104 16.85 -11.70 -14.54
CA LEU A 104 15.73 -10.77 -14.46
C LEU A 104 16.03 -9.44 -15.18
N ALA A 105 17.26 -8.93 -15.04
CA ALA A 105 17.68 -7.71 -15.73
C ALA A 105 17.68 -7.88 -17.26
N ASP A 106 18.11 -9.05 -17.75
CA ASP A 106 18.12 -9.38 -19.18
C ASP A 106 16.69 -9.51 -19.72
N SER A 107 15.78 -10.16 -19.00
CA SER A 107 14.39 -10.29 -19.41
C SER A 107 13.69 -8.92 -19.50
N ILE A 108 13.89 -8.06 -18.50
CA ILE A 108 13.35 -6.68 -18.48
C ILE A 108 13.84 -5.88 -19.71
N ARG A 109 15.15 -5.95 -20.01
CA ARG A 109 15.72 -5.25 -21.19
C ARG A 109 15.15 -5.74 -22.51
N ASN A 110 14.83 -7.03 -22.59
CA ASN A 110 14.23 -7.66 -23.77
C ASN A 110 12.71 -7.45 -23.86
N GLY A 111 12.09 -6.79 -22.85
CA GLY A 111 10.64 -6.59 -22.79
C GLY A 111 9.86 -7.83 -22.41
N ASP A 112 10.53 -8.89 -21.94
CA ASP A 112 9.92 -10.09 -21.41
C ASP A 112 9.58 -9.89 -19.94
N LEU A 113 8.27 -9.83 -19.62
CA LEU A 113 7.77 -9.61 -18.27
C LEU A 113 7.31 -10.88 -17.56
N ASP A 114 7.36 -12.03 -18.21
CA ASP A 114 6.94 -13.32 -17.63
C ASP A 114 7.73 -13.67 -16.35
N PRO A 115 9.06 -13.48 -16.28
CA PRO A 115 9.79 -13.71 -15.04
C PRO A 115 9.37 -12.82 -13.88
N LEU A 116 8.90 -11.58 -14.14
CA LEU A 116 8.36 -10.70 -13.09
C LEU A 116 7.06 -11.27 -12.54
N TYR A 117 6.22 -11.81 -13.42
CA TYR A 117 4.96 -12.44 -13.03
C TYR A 117 5.22 -13.72 -12.21
N GLU A 118 6.13 -14.57 -12.64
CA GLU A 118 6.53 -15.78 -11.89
C GLU A 118 6.98 -15.43 -10.48
N GLU A 119 7.85 -14.43 -10.33
CA GLU A 119 8.27 -13.93 -9.02
C GLU A 119 7.11 -13.37 -8.19
N ALA A 120 6.18 -12.69 -8.82
CA ALA A 120 5.00 -12.16 -8.14
C ALA A 120 4.11 -13.29 -7.59
N VAL A 121 3.91 -14.36 -8.38
CA VAL A 121 3.15 -15.56 -7.97
C VAL A 121 3.84 -16.25 -6.80
N LEU A 122 5.15 -16.52 -6.91
CA LEU A 122 5.94 -17.17 -5.86
C LEU A 122 5.87 -16.40 -4.54
N GLN A 123 6.07 -15.08 -4.58
CA GLN A 123 6.02 -14.25 -3.39
C GLN A 123 4.62 -14.20 -2.76
N LYS A 124 3.58 -14.12 -3.58
CA LYS A 124 2.20 -14.17 -3.09
C LYS A 124 1.90 -15.50 -2.39
N GLN A 125 2.32 -16.62 -2.99
CA GLN A 125 2.16 -17.96 -2.40
C GLN A 125 2.93 -18.10 -1.09
N ALA A 126 4.09 -17.44 -0.99
CA ALA A 126 4.91 -17.38 0.22
C ALA A 126 4.40 -16.38 1.29
N GLY A 127 3.24 -15.76 1.07
CA GLY A 127 2.60 -14.91 2.07
C GLY A 127 2.86 -13.40 1.94
N ALA A 128 3.44 -12.93 0.82
CA ALA A 128 3.48 -11.50 0.54
C ALA A 128 2.06 -10.94 0.38
N GLU A 129 1.77 -9.85 1.07
CA GLU A 129 0.49 -9.15 1.01
C GLU A 129 0.55 -7.96 0.05
N ILE A 130 1.75 -7.47 -0.23
CA ILE A 130 2.07 -6.36 -1.14
C ILE A 130 3.33 -6.77 -1.92
N LEU A 131 3.45 -6.39 -3.19
CA LEU A 131 4.66 -6.62 -3.98
C LEU A 131 5.38 -5.30 -4.25
N ASP A 132 6.67 -5.27 -3.95
CA ASP A 132 7.57 -4.20 -4.34
C ASP A 132 8.06 -4.45 -5.77
N ILE A 133 7.88 -3.45 -6.64
CA ILE A 133 8.25 -3.54 -8.06
C ILE A 133 9.33 -2.52 -8.36
N ASN A 134 10.51 -3.01 -8.63
CA ASN A 134 11.64 -2.25 -9.16
C ASN A 134 12.03 -2.85 -10.51
N VAL A 135 12.12 -2.01 -11.53
CA VAL A 135 12.47 -2.42 -12.90
C VAL A 135 13.73 -1.73 -13.41
N HIS A 136 14.48 -1.10 -12.51
CA HIS A 136 15.68 -0.35 -12.88
C HIS A 136 16.75 -1.25 -13.48
N THR A 137 17.12 -0.99 -14.73
CA THR A 137 18.28 -1.61 -15.40
C THR A 137 19.06 -0.53 -16.15
N GLU A 138 20.38 -0.71 -16.27
CA GLU A 138 21.19 0.20 -17.04
C GLU A 138 20.71 0.30 -18.49
N ASN A 139 20.63 1.52 -19.02
CA ASN A 139 20.26 1.82 -20.42
C ASN A 139 18.84 1.36 -20.82
N SER A 140 17.88 1.33 -19.88
CA SER A 140 16.49 0.99 -20.18
C SER A 140 15.55 2.21 -20.12
N GLU A 141 14.46 2.14 -20.87
CA GLU A 141 13.32 3.08 -20.81
C GLU A 141 12.46 2.76 -19.55
N GLU A 142 13.02 3.00 -18.36
CA GLU A 142 12.46 2.56 -17.06
C GLU A 142 11.00 3.00 -16.91
N ARG A 143 10.60 4.19 -17.39
CA ARG A 143 9.23 4.69 -17.32
C ARG A 143 8.23 3.77 -18.02
N ASP A 144 8.53 3.39 -19.25
CA ASP A 144 7.64 2.57 -20.08
C ASP A 144 7.60 1.13 -19.55
N ILE A 145 8.74 0.64 -19.08
CA ILE A 145 8.84 -0.69 -18.45
C ILE A 145 8.04 -0.73 -17.16
N MET A 146 8.15 0.27 -16.28
CA MET A 146 7.37 0.34 -15.03
C MET A 146 5.87 0.33 -15.34
N ALA A 147 5.40 1.13 -16.28
CA ALA A 147 4.00 1.16 -16.67
C ALA A 147 3.51 -0.22 -17.15
N LYS A 148 4.25 -0.86 -18.08
CA LYS A 148 3.92 -2.19 -18.60
C LYS A 148 3.97 -3.27 -17.51
N ALA A 149 4.98 -3.26 -16.63
CA ALA A 149 5.10 -4.22 -15.53
C ALA A 149 3.91 -4.10 -14.55
N VAL A 150 3.52 -2.86 -14.21
CA VAL A 150 2.36 -2.59 -13.36
C VAL A 150 1.08 -3.10 -14.00
N GLU A 151 0.81 -2.77 -15.28
CA GLU A 151 -0.37 -3.24 -16.01
C GLU A 151 -0.42 -4.77 -16.07
N TYR A 152 0.72 -5.39 -16.39
CA TYR A 152 0.82 -6.84 -16.52
C TYR A 152 0.54 -7.54 -15.19
N ILE A 153 1.25 -7.17 -14.12
CA ILE A 153 1.12 -7.82 -12.81
C ILE A 153 -0.28 -7.58 -12.22
N GLN A 154 -0.80 -6.34 -12.23
CA GLN A 154 -2.13 -6.06 -11.64
C GLN A 154 -3.29 -6.74 -12.36
N SER A 155 -3.14 -7.06 -13.66
CA SER A 155 -4.17 -7.77 -14.42
C SER A 155 -4.37 -9.19 -13.91
N MET A 156 -3.32 -9.82 -13.40
CA MET A 156 -3.27 -11.23 -13.04
C MET A 156 -3.24 -11.47 -11.52
N ILE A 157 -2.61 -10.59 -10.76
CA ILE A 157 -2.42 -10.76 -9.31
C ILE A 157 -3.20 -9.70 -8.54
N PRO A 158 -4.11 -10.10 -7.62
CA PRO A 158 -5.04 -9.18 -6.95
C PRO A 158 -4.46 -8.42 -5.76
N ILE A 159 -3.17 -8.58 -5.40
CA ILE A 159 -2.58 -7.90 -4.23
C ILE A 159 -2.05 -6.52 -4.59
N PRO A 160 -1.98 -5.58 -3.61
CA PRO A 160 -1.46 -4.24 -3.85
C PRO A 160 0.01 -4.21 -4.27
N LEU A 161 0.39 -3.16 -4.98
CA LEU A 161 1.75 -2.93 -5.46
C LEU A 161 2.39 -1.73 -4.76
N GLN A 162 3.70 -1.86 -4.51
CA GLN A 162 4.62 -0.80 -4.16
C GLN A 162 5.48 -0.50 -5.39
N LEU A 163 5.52 0.76 -5.80
CA LEU A 163 6.29 1.22 -6.96
C LEU A 163 7.62 1.76 -6.45
N ASP A 164 8.72 1.12 -6.82
CA ASP A 164 10.06 1.44 -6.33
C ASP A 164 10.95 2.00 -7.46
N SER A 165 11.27 3.28 -7.36
CA SER A 165 12.25 3.95 -8.20
C SER A 165 12.81 5.19 -7.54
N SER A 166 14.05 5.53 -7.85
CA SER A 166 14.66 6.81 -7.49
C SER A 166 14.23 7.97 -8.41
N ASP A 167 13.64 7.67 -9.56
CA ASP A 167 13.14 8.65 -10.53
C ASP A 167 11.62 8.85 -10.35
N TYR A 168 11.22 10.06 -9.97
CA TYR A 168 9.81 10.42 -9.78
C TYR A 168 8.98 10.27 -11.06
N SER A 169 9.58 10.41 -12.24
CA SER A 169 8.88 10.23 -13.52
C SER A 169 8.49 8.78 -13.78
N VAL A 170 9.29 7.82 -13.28
CA VAL A 170 9.02 6.39 -13.29
C VAL A 170 7.89 6.07 -12.29
N LEU A 171 7.96 6.65 -11.08
CA LEU A 171 6.89 6.51 -10.07
C LEU A 171 5.55 7.05 -10.62
N GLU A 172 5.57 8.20 -11.31
CA GLU A 172 4.36 8.74 -11.94
C GLU A 172 3.83 7.84 -13.05
N ALA A 173 4.71 7.28 -13.90
CA ALA A 173 4.30 6.38 -14.97
C ALA A 173 3.58 5.14 -14.42
N GLY A 174 4.14 4.49 -13.41
CA GLY A 174 3.51 3.35 -12.74
C GLY A 174 2.20 3.73 -12.03
N ALA A 175 2.18 4.84 -11.30
CA ALA A 175 0.99 5.30 -10.58
C ALA A 175 -0.17 5.68 -11.52
N ARG A 176 0.13 6.14 -12.72
CA ARG A 176 -0.87 6.53 -13.75
C ARG A 176 -1.72 5.36 -14.21
N VAL A 177 -1.12 4.18 -14.35
CA VAL A 177 -1.78 2.96 -14.85
C VAL A 177 -2.25 2.04 -13.73
N TYR A 178 -1.89 2.36 -12.49
CA TYR A 178 -2.25 1.54 -11.34
C TYR A 178 -3.72 1.69 -10.96
N ASN A 179 -4.43 0.57 -10.88
CA ASN A 179 -5.84 0.54 -10.51
C ASN A 179 -6.00 0.24 -9.02
N GLY A 180 -5.92 1.26 -8.20
CA GLY A 180 -6.03 1.14 -6.75
C GLY A 180 -5.33 2.26 -5.99
N LYS A 181 -4.83 1.96 -4.79
CA LYS A 181 -4.03 2.84 -3.96
C LYS A 181 -2.63 2.25 -3.79
N PRO A 182 -1.66 2.65 -4.62
CA PRO A 182 -0.29 2.12 -4.57
C PRO A 182 0.46 2.63 -3.34
N ILE A 183 1.61 2.02 -3.07
CA ILE A 183 2.65 2.61 -2.24
C ILE A 183 3.71 3.18 -3.16
N ILE A 184 4.08 4.44 -2.99
CA ILE A 184 5.15 5.11 -3.72
C ILE A 184 6.43 5.00 -2.89
N ASN A 185 7.42 4.33 -3.43
CA ASN A 185 8.73 4.12 -2.81
C ASN A 185 9.81 4.78 -3.69
N SER A 186 10.31 6.00 -3.39
CA SER A 186 10.18 6.70 -2.14
C SER A 186 10.34 8.23 -2.28
N VAL A 187 10.05 8.92 -1.20
CA VAL A 187 10.47 10.30 -0.97
C VAL A 187 11.53 10.32 0.14
N ASN A 188 12.43 11.31 0.14
CA ASN A 188 13.37 11.54 1.25
C ASN A 188 13.25 12.97 1.80
N GLY A 189 14.03 13.30 2.83
CA GLY A 189 13.99 14.61 3.50
C GLY A 189 14.62 15.75 2.71
N THR A 190 15.11 15.54 1.48
CA THR A 190 15.59 16.63 0.65
C THR A 190 14.44 17.44 0.04
N ARG A 191 14.65 18.74 -0.14
CA ARG A 191 13.63 19.61 -0.74
C ARG A 191 13.24 19.14 -2.12
N ILE A 192 14.21 18.79 -2.96
CA ILE A 192 14.00 18.34 -4.34
C ILE A 192 13.13 17.10 -4.40
N SER A 193 13.42 16.08 -3.56
CA SER A 193 12.64 14.84 -3.52
C SER A 193 11.18 15.11 -3.15
N MET A 194 10.94 15.93 -2.13
CA MET A 194 9.58 16.24 -1.68
C MET A 194 8.79 17.05 -2.73
N GLU A 195 9.43 18.01 -3.40
CA GLU A 195 8.80 18.84 -4.44
C GLU A 195 8.38 18.03 -5.67
N HIS A 196 9.05 16.92 -5.97
CA HIS A 196 8.73 16.08 -7.13
C HIS A 196 7.80 14.90 -6.77
N VAL A 197 8.01 14.24 -5.64
CA VAL A 197 7.26 13.02 -5.30
C VAL A 197 5.88 13.33 -4.70
N PHE A 198 5.75 14.35 -3.84
CA PHE A 198 4.45 14.65 -3.20
C PHE A 198 3.34 15.04 -4.19
N PRO A 199 3.61 15.78 -5.29
CA PRO A 199 2.60 15.99 -6.33
C PRO A 199 2.08 14.68 -6.95
N VAL A 200 2.96 13.68 -7.19
CA VAL A 200 2.58 12.36 -7.69
C VAL A 200 1.66 11.66 -6.69
N VAL A 201 2.07 11.58 -5.42
CA VAL A 201 1.27 10.98 -4.34
C VAL A 201 -0.09 11.65 -4.23
N ARG A 202 -0.14 12.98 -4.25
CA ARG A 202 -1.39 13.75 -4.15
C ARG A 202 -2.32 13.53 -5.35
N LYS A 203 -1.75 13.46 -6.54
CA LYS A 203 -2.48 13.29 -7.81
C LYS A 203 -3.15 11.92 -7.90
N TYR A 204 -2.44 10.86 -7.54
CA TYR A 204 -2.90 9.48 -7.69
C TYR A 204 -3.47 8.86 -6.40
N GLY A 205 -3.31 9.53 -5.25
CA GLY A 205 -3.91 9.09 -3.98
C GLY A 205 -3.22 7.90 -3.32
N GLY A 206 -1.91 7.69 -3.56
CA GLY A 206 -1.12 6.61 -2.98
C GLY A 206 -0.73 6.83 -1.51
N CYS A 207 -0.22 5.78 -0.87
CA CYS A 207 0.66 5.93 0.28
C CYS A 207 2.08 6.26 -0.19
N VAL A 208 2.91 6.84 0.67
CA VAL A 208 4.31 7.12 0.35
C VAL A 208 5.24 6.64 1.47
N ILE A 209 6.37 6.03 1.08
CA ILE A 209 7.47 5.73 1.98
C ILE A 209 8.40 6.93 2.03
N GLY A 210 8.61 7.47 3.24
CA GLY A 210 9.56 8.52 3.53
C GLY A 210 10.85 7.95 4.10
N LEU A 211 11.95 8.08 3.38
CA LEU A 211 13.27 7.68 3.86
C LEU A 211 13.81 8.70 4.85
N SER A 212 14.20 8.27 6.05
CA SER A 212 14.71 9.13 7.11
C SER A 212 16.16 9.58 6.85
N LEU A 213 16.43 10.12 5.66
CA LEU A 213 17.67 10.73 5.21
C LEU A 213 17.41 12.08 4.55
N ASP A 214 18.37 12.97 4.57
CA ASP A 214 18.34 14.27 3.91
C ASP A 214 19.68 14.59 3.21
N GLU A 215 19.93 15.87 2.94
CA GLU A 215 21.15 16.36 2.31
C GLU A 215 22.44 15.95 3.05
N ASN A 216 22.34 15.66 4.36
CA ASN A 216 23.45 15.21 5.19
C ASN A 216 23.58 13.68 5.24
N GLY A 217 22.70 12.96 4.52
CA GLY A 217 22.62 11.50 4.51
C GLY A 217 21.84 10.93 5.68
N ILE A 218 22.16 9.68 6.06
CA ILE A 218 21.48 8.98 7.15
C ILE A 218 22.07 9.39 8.49
N SER A 219 21.27 9.99 9.37
CA SER A 219 21.71 10.31 10.72
C SER A 219 22.18 9.06 11.49
N PRO A 220 23.33 9.09 12.14
CA PRO A 220 23.82 7.98 12.96
C PRO A 220 22.99 7.76 14.24
N LYS A 221 22.14 8.72 14.63
CA LYS A 221 21.30 8.66 15.84
C LYS A 221 19.82 8.61 15.47
N ALA A 222 19.04 7.93 16.30
CA ALA A 222 17.59 7.80 16.15
C ALA A 222 16.88 9.16 16.15
N GLU A 223 17.32 10.09 17.01
CA GLU A 223 16.74 11.44 17.13
C GLU A 223 16.87 12.23 15.82
N GLY A 224 18.02 12.16 15.15
CA GLY A 224 18.20 12.84 13.86
C GLY A 224 17.34 12.23 12.75
N ARG A 225 17.09 10.92 12.79
CA ARG A 225 16.15 10.27 11.86
C ARG A 225 14.71 10.70 12.15
N LEU A 226 14.34 10.90 13.42
CA LEU A 226 13.04 11.47 13.81
C LEU A 226 12.87 12.88 13.26
N GLU A 227 13.89 13.73 13.32
CA GLU A 227 13.80 15.11 12.80
C GLU A 227 13.56 15.12 11.28
N VAL A 228 14.26 14.26 10.52
CA VAL A 228 13.99 14.10 9.09
C VAL A 228 12.58 13.58 8.83
N ALA A 229 12.13 12.56 9.58
CA ALA A 229 10.77 12.05 9.48
C ALA A 229 9.72 13.13 9.79
N ARG A 230 9.95 13.97 10.80
CA ARG A 230 9.09 15.12 11.15
C ARG A 230 9.01 16.13 10.01
N LYS A 231 10.14 16.43 9.36
CA LYS A 231 10.21 17.29 8.17
C LYS A 231 9.38 16.72 7.03
N ILE A 232 9.54 15.42 6.72
CA ILE A 232 8.77 14.73 5.66
C ILE A 232 7.27 14.79 5.95
N VAL A 233 6.83 14.39 7.16
CA VAL A 233 5.40 14.37 7.54
C VAL A 233 4.81 15.77 7.55
N GLY A 234 5.56 16.76 8.06
CA GLY A 234 5.13 18.16 8.09
C GLY A 234 4.95 18.73 6.68
N THR A 235 5.92 18.48 5.78
CA THR A 235 5.85 18.93 4.39
C THR A 235 4.74 18.23 3.63
N ALA A 236 4.57 16.90 3.78
CA ALA A 236 3.49 16.16 3.14
C ALA A 236 2.10 16.75 3.44
N ARG A 237 1.91 17.21 4.69
CA ARG A 237 0.66 17.87 5.11
C ARG A 237 0.38 19.13 4.30
N THR A 238 1.38 19.91 3.91
CA THR A 238 1.20 21.12 3.08
C THR A 238 0.73 20.80 1.68
N TYR A 239 1.06 19.58 1.18
CA TYR A 239 0.55 19.04 -0.08
C TYR A 239 -0.83 18.37 0.07
N GLY A 240 -1.42 18.36 1.27
CA GLY A 240 -2.71 17.72 1.55
C GLY A 240 -2.65 16.20 1.66
N ILE A 241 -1.46 15.64 1.87
CA ILE A 241 -1.25 14.21 2.13
C ILE A 241 -1.42 13.98 3.64
N PRO A 242 -2.41 13.17 4.08
CA PRO A 242 -2.62 12.91 5.49
C PRO A 242 -1.53 11.95 6.03
N LYS A 243 -1.28 12.02 7.35
CA LYS A 243 -0.25 11.19 8.00
C LYS A 243 -0.51 9.68 7.85
N GLU A 244 -1.76 9.29 7.71
CA GLU A 244 -2.18 7.92 7.49
C GLU A 244 -1.75 7.37 6.11
N ASP A 245 -1.37 8.23 5.18
CA ASP A 245 -0.83 7.86 3.88
C ASP A 245 0.70 7.92 3.84
N ILE A 246 1.36 8.00 5.01
CA ILE A 246 2.82 8.06 5.12
C ILE A 246 3.32 6.87 5.95
N LEU A 247 4.31 6.17 5.39
CA LEU A 247 5.12 5.19 6.09
C LEU A 247 6.55 5.73 6.16
N ILE A 248 7.23 5.57 7.29
CA ILE A 248 8.63 6.03 7.42
C ILE A 248 9.58 4.83 7.43
N ASP A 249 10.52 4.82 6.49
CA ASP A 249 11.66 3.92 6.53
C ASP A 249 12.78 4.55 7.39
N CYS A 250 13.06 3.87 8.50
CA CYS A 250 14.12 4.28 9.41
C CYS A 250 15.53 3.91 8.91
N LEU A 251 15.66 3.30 7.75
CA LEU A 251 16.88 2.95 7.02
C LEU A 251 17.82 2.00 7.79
N VAL A 252 17.71 0.73 7.43
CA VAL A 252 18.61 -0.30 7.95
C VAL A 252 19.99 -0.14 7.34
N GLN A 253 21.00 -0.01 8.21
CA GLN A 253 22.41 -0.04 7.81
C GLN A 253 22.99 -1.43 8.04
N SER A 254 23.90 -1.85 7.14
CA SER A 254 24.54 -3.16 7.24
C SER A 254 25.21 -3.37 8.62
N ALA A 255 25.09 -4.58 9.15
CA ALA A 255 25.77 -5.02 10.36
C ALA A 255 27.29 -4.92 10.27
N ALA A 256 27.84 -4.79 9.07
CA ALA A 256 29.27 -4.49 8.86
C ALA A 256 29.68 -3.12 9.41
N ARG A 257 28.73 -2.17 9.55
CA ARG A 257 28.94 -0.87 10.20
C ARG A 257 28.88 -0.94 11.74
N GLY A 258 28.65 -2.11 12.30
CA GLY A 258 28.63 -2.37 13.74
C GLY A 258 27.22 -2.42 14.35
N ALA A 259 27.11 -3.13 15.47
CA ALA A 259 25.84 -3.35 16.18
C ALA A 259 25.16 -2.06 16.66
N LYS A 260 25.89 -0.96 16.83
CA LYS A 260 25.33 0.34 17.22
C LYS A 260 24.40 0.89 16.16
N ALA A 261 24.78 0.83 14.87
CA ALA A 261 23.95 1.31 13.77
C ALA A 261 22.62 0.54 13.69
N ALA A 262 22.66 -0.77 13.85
CA ALA A 262 21.45 -1.61 13.88
C ALA A 262 20.51 -1.22 15.04
N ARG A 263 21.05 -1.03 16.25
CA ARG A 263 20.28 -0.59 17.43
C ARG A 263 19.67 0.80 17.26
N GLU A 264 20.39 1.74 16.66
CA GLU A 264 19.85 3.08 16.40
C GLU A 264 18.67 3.05 15.41
N THR A 265 18.67 2.13 14.43
CA THR A 265 17.49 1.92 13.55
C THR A 265 16.28 1.43 14.36
N LEU A 266 16.45 0.45 15.25
CA LEU A 266 15.34 -0.06 16.08
C LEU A 266 14.79 1.01 17.02
N LYS A 267 15.68 1.83 17.63
CA LYS A 267 15.25 3.00 18.43
C LYS A 267 14.47 4.01 17.58
N ALA A 268 14.92 4.27 16.34
CA ALA A 268 14.22 5.19 15.46
C ALA A 268 12.80 4.69 15.11
N VAL A 269 12.61 3.38 14.88
CA VAL A 269 11.29 2.78 14.67
C VAL A 269 10.36 3.11 15.84
N SER A 270 10.77 2.78 17.07
CA SER A 270 9.96 3.03 18.28
C SER A 270 9.70 4.52 18.50
N LEU A 271 10.71 5.36 18.26
CA LEU A 271 10.63 6.79 18.50
C LEU A 271 9.70 7.48 17.51
N ILE A 272 9.85 7.20 16.20
CA ILE A 272 9.04 7.78 15.13
C ILE A 272 7.56 7.37 15.30
N LYS A 273 7.31 6.11 15.60
CA LYS A 273 5.96 5.61 15.84
C LYS A 273 5.28 6.32 17.01
N ARG A 274 5.99 6.46 18.13
CA ARG A 274 5.48 7.13 19.34
C ARG A 274 5.22 8.62 19.12
N GLU A 275 6.18 9.35 18.49
CA GLU A 275 6.14 10.81 18.39
C GLU A 275 5.26 11.30 17.23
N LEU A 276 5.22 10.59 16.10
CA LEU A 276 4.50 11.03 14.91
C LEU A 276 3.19 10.27 14.68
N GLY A 277 3.07 9.07 15.24
CA GLY A 277 1.89 8.21 15.06
C GLY A 277 1.68 7.80 13.61
N VAL A 278 2.77 7.70 12.83
CA VAL A 278 2.80 7.17 11.45
C VAL A 278 3.20 5.71 11.47
N LYS A 279 2.98 5.01 10.37
CA LYS A 279 3.45 3.65 10.17
C LYS A 279 4.94 3.61 9.82
N THR A 280 5.60 2.51 10.17
CA THR A 280 7.02 2.31 9.91
C THR A 280 7.26 1.10 9.03
N VAL A 281 8.26 1.20 8.17
CA VAL A 281 8.70 0.14 7.25
C VAL A 281 10.22 0.01 7.31
N LEU A 282 10.76 -1.18 7.03
CA LEU A 282 12.19 -1.41 6.88
C LEU A 282 12.48 -2.38 5.75
N GLY A 283 13.49 -2.07 4.93
CA GLY A 283 14.15 -3.01 4.03
C GLY A 283 15.13 -3.90 4.82
N ILE A 284 14.66 -5.04 5.29
CA ILE A 284 15.41 -5.89 6.23
C ILE A 284 16.70 -6.44 5.63
N SER A 285 16.71 -6.80 4.35
CA SER A 285 17.87 -7.41 3.69
C SER A 285 19.13 -6.57 3.72
N ASN A 286 19.02 -5.26 3.98
CA ASN A 286 20.14 -4.35 4.11
C ASN A 286 21.03 -4.66 5.33
N ILE A 287 20.49 -5.26 6.41
CA ILE A 287 21.27 -5.62 7.60
C ILE A 287 22.38 -6.63 7.28
N SER A 288 22.10 -7.54 6.37
CA SER A 288 23.00 -8.64 6.01
C SER A 288 23.88 -8.36 4.78
N TYR A 289 23.84 -7.14 4.24
CA TYR A 289 24.64 -6.80 3.07
C TYR A 289 26.13 -7.01 3.35
N GLY A 290 26.78 -7.81 2.47
CA GLY A 290 28.20 -8.18 2.63
C GLY A 290 28.49 -9.28 3.67
N ARG A 291 27.45 -9.99 4.18
CA ARG A 291 27.61 -11.11 5.13
C ARG A 291 27.27 -12.46 4.48
N ARG A 292 27.76 -13.55 5.08
CA ARG A 292 27.52 -14.93 4.58
C ARG A 292 26.21 -15.52 5.11
N GLU A 293 25.91 -15.36 6.42
CA GLU A 293 24.71 -15.91 7.07
C GLU A 293 23.50 -14.96 6.93
N ARG A 294 23.11 -14.66 5.68
CA ARG A 294 22.11 -13.64 5.41
C ARG A 294 20.72 -13.98 5.94
N SER A 295 20.26 -15.22 5.78
CA SER A 295 18.90 -15.62 6.14
C SER A 295 18.66 -15.50 7.65
N VAL A 296 19.55 -16.06 8.45
CA VAL A 296 19.47 -16.01 9.92
C VAL A 296 19.57 -14.55 10.42
N LEU A 297 20.50 -13.77 9.87
CA LEU A 297 20.68 -12.37 10.29
C LEU A 297 19.45 -11.54 9.96
N ASN A 298 18.84 -11.72 8.79
CA ASN A 298 17.61 -11.07 8.39
C ASN A 298 16.44 -11.45 9.31
N ALA A 299 16.27 -12.74 9.61
CA ALA A 299 15.20 -13.24 10.45
C ALA A 299 15.28 -12.73 11.89
N VAL A 300 16.48 -12.80 12.50
CA VAL A 300 16.71 -12.27 13.85
C VAL A 300 16.48 -10.75 13.90
N TYR A 301 17.00 -10.02 12.92
CA TYR A 301 16.81 -8.57 12.90
C TYR A 301 15.35 -8.17 12.65
N LEU A 302 14.64 -8.91 11.82
CA LEU A 302 13.19 -8.75 11.63
C LEU A 302 12.44 -8.93 12.94
N ALA A 303 12.71 -10.00 13.68
CA ALA A 303 12.07 -10.24 14.99
C ALA A 303 12.33 -9.09 15.97
N MET A 304 13.58 -8.59 16.03
CA MET A 304 13.93 -7.42 16.85
C MET A 304 13.18 -6.16 16.41
N ALA A 305 13.03 -5.94 15.10
CA ALA A 305 12.32 -4.78 14.57
C ALA A 305 10.81 -4.86 14.84
N MET A 306 10.21 -6.03 14.73
CA MET A 306 8.81 -6.28 15.11
C MET A 306 8.59 -6.00 16.61
N GLY A 307 9.51 -6.46 17.47
CA GLY A 307 9.52 -6.15 18.90
C GLY A 307 9.69 -4.66 19.22
N ALA A 308 10.38 -3.91 18.34
CA ALA A 308 10.47 -2.45 18.43
C ALA A 308 9.22 -1.71 17.91
N GLY A 309 8.23 -2.43 17.38
CA GLY A 309 6.96 -1.89 16.92
C GLY A 309 6.86 -1.64 15.43
N LEU A 310 7.72 -2.27 14.59
CA LEU A 310 7.65 -2.18 13.13
C LEU A 310 6.29 -2.64 12.60
N ASP A 311 5.71 -1.89 11.67
CA ASP A 311 4.39 -2.19 11.09
C ASP A 311 4.46 -3.09 9.86
N CYS A 312 5.50 -2.93 9.04
CA CYS A 312 5.72 -3.76 7.83
C CYS A 312 7.20 -3.84 7.46
N ALA A 313 7.54 -4.84 6.67
CA ALA A 313 8.91 -5.01 6.16
C ALA A 313 8.93 -5.38 4.68
N ILE A 314 9.93 -4.84 3.98
CA ILE A 314 10.32 -5.23 2.64
C ILE A 314 11.34 -6.37 2.81
N VAL A 315 10.93 -7.58 2.45
CA VAL A 315 11.68 -8.83 2.70
C VAL A 315 11.51 -9.82 1.55
N ASP A 316 12.33 -10.85 1.53
CA ASP A 316 12.09 -12.04 0.72
C ASP A 316 11.12 -12.99 1.46
N PRO A 317 9.85 -13.07 1.06
CA PRO A 317 8.88 -13.92 1.74
C PRO A 317 9.11 -15.41 1.49
N THR A 318 9.91 -15.77 0.47
CA THR A 318 10.22 -17.16 0.13
C THR A 318 11.32 -17.75 1.04
N ALA A 319 12.02 -16.89 1.80
CA ALA A 319 12.99 -17.33 2.79
C ALA A 319 12.26 -17.95 4.00
N LYS A 320 12.55 -19.24 4.25
CA LYS A 320 11.89 -20.02 5.31
C LYS A 320 11.95 -19.32 6.68
N GLU A 321 13.11 -18.81 7.05
CA GLU A 321 13.34 -18.16 8.35
C GLU A 321 12.51 -16.86 8.50
N ILE A 322 12.27 -16.14 7.42
CA ILE A 322 11.40 -14.95 7.39
C ILE A 322 9.94 -15.37 7.61
N ALA A 323 9.46 -16.37 6.87
CA ALA A 323 8.10 -16.88 6.99
C ALA A 323 7.81 -17.39 8.40
N GLU A 324 8.74 -18.13 9.00
CA GLU A 324 8.63 -18.66 10.36
C GLU A 324 8.55 -17.53 11.41
N VAL A 325 9.42 -16.52 11.32
CA VAL A 325 9.40 -15.38 12.24
C VAL A 325 8.09 -14.60 12.15
N VAL A 326 7.62 -14.32 10.93
CA VAL A 326 6.34 -13.61 10.73
C VAL A 326 5.17 -14.42 11.26
N GLY A 327 5.13 -15.73 10.98
CA GLY A 327 4.09 -16.63 11.45
C GLY A 327 3.99 -16.68 12.98
N VAL A 328 5.13 -16.89 13.66
CA VAL A 328 5.21 -16.94 15.14
C VAL A 328 4.83 -15.57 15.74
N TYR A 329 5.33 -14.47 15.17
CA TYR A 329 4.98 -13.14 15.67
C TYR A 329 3.47 -12.86 15.59
N ASN A 330 2.85 -13.15 14.43
CA ASN A 330 1.41 -12.95 14.25
C ASN A 330 0.60 -13.81 15.23
N MET A 331 1.02 -15.07 15.46
CA MET A 331 0.39 -15.95 16.45
C MET A 331 0.46 -15.37 17.87
N LEU A 332 1.63 -14.84 18.27
CA LEU A 332 1.84 -14.27 19.62
C LEU A 332 1.20 -12.88 19.80
N SER A 333 0.95 -12.16 18.71
CA SER A 333 0.42 -10.78 18.72
C SER A 333 -1.08 -10.72 18.44
N SER A 334 -1.73 -11.83 18.03
CA SER A 334 -3.17 -11.89 17.87
C SER A 334 -3.81 -11.86 19.27
N THR A 335 -4.49 -10.76 19.57
CA THR A 335 -5.51 -10.76 20.62
C THR A 335 -6.70 -11.53 20.07
N GLU A 336 -7.02 -12.67 20.65
CA GLU A 336 -8.26 -13.44 20.40
C GLU A 336 -9.51 -12.57 20.50
#